data_374f178b16066aa75484b0182933f754
#
_entry.id   374f178b16066aa75484b0182933f754
#
_cell.length_a   1.000
_cell.length_b   1.000
_cell.length_c   1.000
_cell.angle_alpha   90.00
_cell.angle_beta   90.00
_cell.angle_gamma   90.00
#
_symmetry.space_group_name_H-M   'P 1'
#
loop_
_entity.id
_entity.type
_entity.pdbx_description
1 polymer ?
#
loop_
_entity_poly.entity_id
_entity_poly.type
_entity_poly.pdbx_seq_one_letter_code
_entity_poly.pdbx_strand_id
1 'polypeptide(L)'
;MNVVSQSLKAHLRATLHTVSPVWLAKLRYFNQWRSWPNLSHPQLFDEKLLWLMLFWHDALKERCADKYAMRSYVEEHGLGHMLPPLLGVYESSAAVDFDALPDKFVLKCTHGSGWNIICQSKSMLDRTKARRQLDEWMKQDFSKLAGEVHYARIKPLII
;
A
#
# COMPACT_ATOMS: atom_id res chain seq x y z
N MET A 1 -7.77 24.82 6.66
CA MET A 1 -8.09 23.59 7.42
C MET A 1 -6.86 23.23 8.25
N ASN A 2 -6.96 23.27 9.58
CA ASN A 2 -5.84 23.39 10.51
C ASN A 2 -4.89 22.18 10.51
N VAL A 3 -3.58 22.41 10.33
CA VAL A 3 -2.47 21.44 10.46
C VAL A 3 -2.50 20.70 11.82
N VAL A 4 -2.88 21.40 12.89
CA VAL A 4 -3.06 20.83 14.24
C VAL A 4 -4.14 19.74 14.27
N SER A 5 -5.22 19.87 13.51
CA SER A 5 -6.30 18.87 13.42
C SER A 5 -5.84 17.60 12.69
N GLN A 6 -4.95 17.71 11.71
CA GLN A 6 -4.43 16.54 10.99
C GLN A 6 -3.41 15.76 11.82
N SER A 7 -2.53 16.45 12.54
CA SER A 7 -1.56 15.83 13.45
C SER A 7 -2.25 15.09 14.60
N LEU A 8 -3.26 15.70 15.23
CA LEU A 8 -4.03 15.06 16.30
C LEU A 8 -4.79 13.81 15.82
N LYS A 9 -5.38 13.88 14.62
CA LYS A 9 -6.05 12.72 14.00
C LYS A 9 -5.07 11.60 13.64
N ALA A 10 -3.85 11.93 13.21
CA ALA A 10 -2.80 10.95 12.93
C ALA A 10 -2.32 10.25 14.21
N HIS A 11 -2.08 11.00 15.27
CA HIS A 11 -1.71 10.44 16.58
C HIS A 11 -2.82 9.55 17.18
N LEU A 12 -4.06 10.00 17.11
CA LEU A 12 -5.21 9.20 17.58
C LEU A 12 -5.37 7.90 16.78
N ARG A 13 -5.15 7.94 15.47
CA ARG A 13 -5.17 6.75 14.60
C ARG A 13 -4.03 5.79 14.93
N ALA A 14 -2.82 6.29 15.15
CA ALA A 14 -1.67 5.47 15.52
C ALA A 14 -1.89 4.77 16.87
N THR A 15 -2.43 5.49 17.86
CA THR A 15 -2.73 4.94 19.19
C THR A 15 -3.85 3.90 19.13
N LEU A 16 -4.92 4.15 18.37
CA LEU A 16 -6.01 3.20 18.17
C LEU A 16 -5.56 1.93 17.43
N HIS A 17 -4.60 2.05 16.53
CA HIS A 17 -4.06 0.89 15.80
C HIS A 17 -3.22 -0.02 16.69
N THR A 18 -2.47 0.54 17.64
CA THR A 18 -1.74 -0.26 18.66
C THR A 18 -2.69 -1.00 19.59
N VAL A 19 -3.91 -0.48 19.78
CA VAL A 19 -4.92 -1.08 20.66
C VAL A 19 -5.71 -2.19 19.94
N SER A 20 -6.19 -1.99 18.71
CA SER A 20 -6.88 -3.03 17.92
C SER A 20 -7.13 -2.60 16.46
N PRO A 21 -6.55 -3.31 15.48
CA PRO A 21 -6.87 -3.10 14.05
C PRO A 21 -8.36 -3.24 13.74
N VAL A 22 -9.04 -4.16 14.44
CA VAL A 22 -10.48 -4.42 14.27
C VAL A 22 -11.31 -3.20 14.66
N TRP A 23 -10.99 -2.55 15.79
CA TRP A 23 -11.69 -1.34 16.20
C TRP A 23 -11.49 -0.18 15.23
N LEU A 24 -10.27 0.00 14.75
CA LEU A 24 -9.99 1.02 13.74
C LEU A 24 -10.78 0.79 12.44
N ALA A 25 -10.85 -0.45 11.99
CA ALA A 25 -11.62 -0.84 10.81
C ALA A 25 -13.12 -0.60 11.01
N LYS A 26 -13.68 -0.97 12.18
CA LYS A 26 -15.08 -0.69 12.54
C LYS A 26 -15.39 0.81 12.56
N LEU A 27 -14.50 1.62 13.13
CA LEU A 27 -14.68 3.08 13.14
C LEU A 27 -14.64 3.69 11.73
N ARG A 28 -13.76 3.19 10.86
CA ARG A 28 -13.72 3.62 9.44
C ARG A 28 -15.01 3.26 8.72
N TYR A 29 -15.48 2.03 8.90
CA TYR A 29 -16.75 1.58 8.35
C TYR A 29 -17.91 2.47 8.83
N PHE A 30 -17.99 2.74 10.15
CA PHE A 30 -19.01 3.62 10.71
C PHE A 30 -18.93 5.04 10.14
N ASN A 31 -17.74 5.60 9.95
CA ASN A 31 -17.57 6.92 9.34
C ASN A 31 -18.06 6.97 7.89
N GLN A 32 -17.89 5.88 7.15
CA GLN A 32 -18.32 5.75 5.75
C GLN A 32 -19.83 5.53 5.64
N TRP A 33 -20.36 4.57 6.40
CA TRP A 33 -21.72 4.05 6.21
C TRP A 33 -22.70 4.50 7.28
N ARG A 34 -22.25 5.20 8.32
CA ARG A 34 -23.05 5.64 9.47
C ARG A 34 -23.78 4.49 10.19
N SER A 35 -23.30 3.27 10.03
CA SER A 35 -23.77 2.06 10.70
C SER A 35 -22.58 1.22 11.16
N TRP A 36 -22.74 0.42 12.22
CA TRP A 36 -21.69 -0.49 12.68
C TRP A 36 -21.69 -1.78 11.87
N PRO A 37 -20.51 -2.29 11.43
CA PRO A 37 -20.44 -3.54 10.69
C PRO A 37 -20.73 -4.72 11.60
N ASN A 38 -21.52 -5.69 11.10
CA ASN A 38 -21.70 -6.98 11.73
C ASN A 38 -20.59 -7.93 11.26
N LEU A 39 -19.49 -7.99 12.01
CA LEU A 39 -18.36 -8.88 11.68
C LEU A 39 -18.52 -10.30 12.22
N SER A 40 -19.51 -10.56 13.07
CA SER A 40 -19.81 -11.92 13.54
C SER A 40 -20.59 -12.71 12.51
N HIS A 41 -21.53 -12.06 11.81
CA HIS A 41 -22.36 -12.64 10.75
C HIS A 41 -22.51 -11.61 9.62
N PRO A 42 -21.45 -11.40 8.80
CA PRO A 42 -21.48 -10.37 7.76
C PRO A 42 -22.50 -10.73 6.67
N GLN A 43 -23.45 -9.84 6.41
CA GLN A 43 -24.48 -9.99 5.39
C GLN A 43 -24.22 -9.10 4.19
N LEU A 44 -23.83 -7.84 4.44
CA LEU A 44 -23.55 -6.86 3.42
C LEU A 44 -22.21 -7.15 2.73
N PHE A 45 -22.09 -6.77 1.47
CA PHE A 45 -20.88 -6.96 0.68
C PHE A 45 -19.67 -6.32 1.36
N ASP A 46 -19.78 -5.06 1.83
CA ASP A 46 -18.71 -4.35 2.50
C ASP A 46 -18.33 -4.96 3.86
N GLU A 47 -19.29 -5.54 4.58
CA GLU A 47 -19.02 -6.30 5.81
C GLU A 47 -18.22 -7.57 5.53
N LYS A 48 -18.55 -8.28 4.45
CA LYS A 48 -17.81 -9.48 4.00
C LYS A 48 -16.40 -9.13 3.57
N LEU A 49 -16.21 -8.06 2.81
CA LEU A 49 -14.89 -7.57 2.44
C LEU A 49 -14.07 -7.17 3.67
N LEU A 50 -14.67 -6.45 4.60
CA LEU A 50 -14.00 -6.04 5.83
C LEU A 50 -13.60 -7.26 6.67
N TRP A 51 -14.48 -8.25 6.76
CA TRP A 51 -14.20 -9.52 7.44
C TRP A 51 -13.01 -10.25 6.78
N LEU A 52 -13.02 -10.39 5.46
CA LEU A 52 -11.92 -11.00 4.69
C LEU A 52 -10.61 -10.23 4.88
N MET A 53 -10.65 -8.90 4.92
CA MET A 53 -9.45 -8.08 5.19
C MET A 53 -8.84 -8.36 6.56
N LEU A 54 -9.67 -8.49 7.58
CA LEU A 54 -9.23 -8.58 8.97
C LEU A 54 -8.89 -10.00 9.42
N PHE A 55 -9.64 -10.99 8.96
CA PHE A 55 -9.63 -12.35 9.55
C PHE A 55 -9.19 -13.44 8.60
N TRP A 56 -9.29 -13.23 7.29
CA TRP A 56 -8.84 -14.24 6.34
C TRP A 56 -7.36 -14.03 6.00
N HIS A 57 -6.55 -15.00 6.43
CA HIS A 57 -5.10 -15.03 6.16
C HIS A 57 -4.81 -16.10 5.11
N ASP A 58 -4.24 -15.65 3.98
CA ASP A 58 -3.88 -16.50 2.85
C ASP A 58 -2.59 -15.98 2.22
N ALA A 59 -1.62 -16.86 2.01
CA ALA A 59 -0.34 -16.53 1.39
C ALA A 59 -0.53 -15.98 -0.04
N LEU A 60 -1.54 -16.45 -0.76
CA LEU A 60 -1.89 -15.95 -2.08
C LEU A 60 -2.36 -14.49 -2.02
N LYS A 61 -3.12 -14.12 -1.00
CA LYS A 61 -3.55 -12.74 -0.79
C LYS A 61 -2.35 -11.81 -0.58
N GLU A 62 -1.38 -12.23 0.24
CA GLU A 62 -0.13 -11.49 0.47
C GLU A 62 0.68 -11.37 -0.83
N ARG A 63 0.84 -12.49 -1.56
CA ARG A 63 1.54 -12.53 -2.85
C ARG A 63 0.89 -11.63 -3.91
N CYS A 64 -0.43 -11.63 -4.00
CA CYS A 64 -1.16 -10.78 -4.96
C CYS A 64 -1.16 -9.30 -4.57
N ALA A 65 -1.03 -8.96 -3.30
CA ALA A 65 -0.93 -7.58 -2.85
C ALA A 65 0.48 -6.98 -3.04
N ASP A 66 1.52 -7.82 -2.99
CA ASP A 66 2.90 -7.43 -3.30
C ASP A 66 3.06 -7.17 -4.80
N LYS A 67 3.33 -5.92 -5.17
CA LYS A 67 3.43 -5.51 -6.59
C LYS A 67 4.59 -6.18 -7.35
N TYR A 68 5.59 -6.69 -6.64
CA TYR A 68 6.68 -7.44 -7.24
C TYR A 68 6.35 -8.94 -7.31
N ALA A 69 5.96 -9.55 -6.20
CA ALA A 69 5.65 -10.98 -6.14
C ALA A 69 4.43 -11.38 -7.00
N MET A 70 3.44 -10.47 -7.13
CA MET A 70 2.29 -10.67 -8.01
C MET A 70 2.70 -10.97 -9.47
N ARG A 71 3.82 -10.44 -9.94
CA ARG A 71 4.28 -10.63 -11.32
C ARG A 71 4.51 -12.10 -11.66
N SER A 72 5.22 -12.82 -10.78
CA SER A 72 5.43 -14.26 -10.98
C SER A 72 4.12 -15.06 -10.94
N TYR A 73 3.17 -14.67 -10.10
CA TYR A 73 1.85 -15.28 -10.09
C TYR A 73 1.11 -15.10 -11.43
N VAL A 74 1.16 -13.90 -12.01
CA VAL A 74 0.56 -13.62 -13.33
C VAL A 74 1.27 -14.42 -14.45
N GLU A 75 2.60 -14.51 -14.40
CA GLU A 75 3.41 -15.29 -15.35
C GLU A 75 3.10 -16.79 -15.28
N GLU A 76 2.98 -17.36 -14.09
CA GLU A 76 2.60 -18.77 -13.84
C GLU A 76 1.24 -19.13 -14.44
N HIS A 77 0.34 -18.15 -14.61
CA HIS A 77 -0.97 -18.31 -15.23
C HIS A 77 -0.99 -17.99 -16.73
N GLY A 78 0.20 -17.86 -17.36
CA GLY A 78 0.31 -17.60 -18.80
C GLY A 78 -0.02 -16.16 -19.23
N LEU A 79 -0.19 -15.24 -18.27
CA LEU A 79 -0.61 -13.85 -18.52
C LEU A 79 0.56 -12.86 -18.43
N GLY A 80 1.79 -13.33 -18.45
CA GLY A 80 2.99 -12.47 -18.37
C GLY A 80 3.06 -11.37 -19.43
N HIS A 81 2.49 -11.62 -20.63
CA HIS A 81 2.41 -10.66 -21.72
C HIS A 81 1.55 -9.42 -21.40
N MET A 82 0.71 -9.48 -20.37
CA MET A 82 -0.12 -8.36 -19.90
C MET A 82 0.63 -7.45 -18.91
N LEU A 83 1.78 -7.90 -18.39
CA LEU A 83 2.54 -7.12 -17.42
C LEU A 83 3.34 -6.02 -18.11
N PRO A 84 3.35 -4.80 -17.58
CA PRO A 84 4.26 -3.77 -18.06
C PRO A 84 5.71 -4.18 -17.80
N PRO A 85 6.68 -3.71 -18.62
CA PRO A 85 8.10 -3.99 -18.39
C PRO A 85 8.53 -3.61 -16.97
N LEU A 86 9.29 -4.51 -16.32
CA LEU A 86 9.94 -4.22 -15.05
C LEU A 86 11.29 -3.58 -15.33
N LEU A 87 11.44 -2.32 -14.97
CA LEU A 87 12.65 -1.53 -15.24
C LEU A 87 13.74 -1.72 -14.19
N GLY A 88 13.36 -2.14 -12.98
CA GLY A 88 14.29 -2.40 -11.89
C GLY A 88 13.57 -2.79 -10.61
N VAL A 89 14.33 -3.32 -9.66
CA VAL A 89 13.89 -3.65 -8.30
C VAL A 89 14.96 -3.14 -7.34
N TYR A 90 14.58 -2.30 -6.39
CA TYR A 90 15.52 -1.58 -5.53
C TYR A 90 15.12 -1.73 -4.06
N GLU A 91 16.11 -1.92 -3.18
CA GLU A 91 15.91 -2.03 -1.73
C GLU A 91 15.95 -0.67 -1.02
N SER A 92 16.35 0.38 -1.72
CA SER A 92 16.39 1.75 -1.17
C SER A 92 16.21 2.79 -2.27
N SER A 93 15.83 4.00 -1.92
CA SER A 93 15.74 5.11 -2.86
C SER A 93 17.12 5.49 -3.44
N ALA A 94 18.19 5.31 -2.66
CA ALA A 94 19.55 5.58 -3.09
C ALA A 94 20.01 4.66 -4.22
N ALA A 95 19.52 3.41 -4.24
CA ALA A 95 19.84 2.43 -5.28
C ALA A 95 19.16 2.71 -6.63
N VAL A 96 18.13 3.58 -6.67
CA VAL A 96 17.43 3.92 -7.91
C VAL A 96 18.35 4.74 -8.82
N ASP A 97 18.75 4.15 -9.95
CA ASP A 97 19.49 4.85 -10.99
C ASP A 97 18.51 5.54 -11.95
N PHE A 98 18.22 6.83 -11.68
CA PHE A 98 17.33 7.61 -12.53
C PHE A 98 17.88 7.84 -13.95
N ASP A 99 19.19 7.75 -14.15
CA ASP A 99 19.77 7.99 -15.47
C ASP A 99 19.57 6.77 -16.39
N ALA A 100 19.59 5.56 -15.83
CA ALA A 100 19.31 4.33 -16.55
C ALA A 100 17.81 4.14 -16.90
N LEU A 101 16.90 4.82 -16.19
CA LEU A 101 15.46 4.72 -16.49
C LEU A 101 15.09 5.44 -17.80
N PRO A 102 14.03 5.04 -18.51
CA PRO A 102 13.51 5.76 -19.68
C PRO A 102 12.98 7.15 -19.30
N ASP A 103 12.60 7.98 -20.28
CA ASP A 103 12.05 9.32 -19.99
C ASP A 103 10.74 9.27 -19.20
N LYS A 104 9.91 8.25 -19.46
CA LYS A 104 8.63 8.02 -18.77
C LYS A 104 8.67 6.72 -18.00
N PHE A 105 8.37 6.77 -16.72
CA PHE A 105 8.33 5.60 -15.85
C PHE A 105 7.43 5.82 -14.63
N VAL A 106 7.18 4.76 -13.89
CA VAL A 106 6.50 4.81 -12.60
C VAL A 106 7.35 4.06 -11.58
N LEU A 107 7.62 4.70 -10.44
CA LEU A 107 8.16 4.03 -9.26
C LEU A 107 7.03 3.69 -8.31
N LYS A 108 7.04 2.48 -7.77
CA LYS A 108 6.02 1.99 -6.83
C LYS A 108 6.68 1.30 -5.65
N CYS A 109 6.21 1.57 -4.43
CA CYS A 109 6.57 0.73 -3.29
C CYS A 109 5.69 -0.53 -3.26
N THR A 110 6.29 -1.70 -3.01
CA THR A 110 5.60 -3.01 -3.06
C THR A 110 4.61 -3.21 -1.94
N HIS A 111 4.92 -2.71 -0.74
CA HIS A 111 4.28 -2.96 0.55
C HIS A 111 3.18 -1.96 0.94
N GLY A 112 2.55 -1.31 -0.03
CA GLY A 112 1.47 -0.36 0.22
C GLY A 112 0.62 -0.08 -1.01
N SER A 113 -0.45 0.67 -0.87
CA SER A 113 -1.32 1.11 -1.96
C SER A 113 -1.22 2.62 -2.16
N GLY A 114 -1.26 3.08 -3.42
CA GLY A 114 -1.17 4.50 -3.75
C GLY A 114 0.24 5.12 -3.64
N TRP A 115 1.23 4.39 -3.18
CA TRP A 115 2.62 4.85 -3.08
C TRP A 115 3.33 4.76 -4.42
N ASN A 116 3.00 5.71 -5.31
CA ASN A 116 3.51 5.76 -6.69
C ASN A 116 4.07 7.13 -7.00
N ILE A 117 5.19 7.18 -7.72
CA ILE A 117 5.71 8.38 -8.35
C ILE A 117 5.61 8.17 -9.86
N ILE A 118 4.79 8.98 -10.54
CA ILE A 118 4.59 8.93 -11.98
C ILE A 118 5.48 9.99 -12.59
N CYS A 119 6.47 9.57 -13.37
CA CYS A 119 7.34 10.45 -14.13
C CYS A 119 6.87 10.52 -15.59
N GLN A 120 6.38 11.68 -16.01
CA GLN A 120 5.97 11.93 -17.39
C GLN A 120 7.13 12.44 -18.26
N SER A 121 8.18 13.01 -17.64
CA SER A 121 9.44 13.37 -18.28
C SER A 121 10.53 13.52 -17.22
N LYS A 122 11.69 12.91 -17.45
CA LYS A 122 12.84 12.98 -16.54
C LYS A 122 13.35 14.41 -16.32
N SER A 123 13.24 15.26 -17.33
CA SER A 123 13.66 16.67 -17.24
C SER A 123 12.82 17.47 -16.24
N MET A 124 11.60 17.04 -15.95
CA MET A 124 10.66 17.68 -15.01
C MET A 124 10.68 17.03 -13.63
N LEU A 125 11.40 15.93 -13.45
CA LEU A 125 11.41 15.18 -12.20
C LEU A 125 12.36 15.80 -11.18
N ASP A 126 11.81 16.24 -10.05
CA ASP A 126 12.61 16.56 -8.87
C ASP A 126 13.07 15.25 -8.19
N ARG A 127 14.28 14.81 -8.56
CA ARG A 127 14.89 13.57 -8.06
C ARG A 127 15.07 13.57 -6.53
N THR A 128 15.39 14.73 -5.97
CA THR A 128 15.60 14.89 -4.52
C THR A 128 14.28 14.68 -3.77
N LYS A 129 13.21 15.31 -4.26
CA LYS A 129 11.87 15.14 -3.71
C LYS A 129 11.38 13.71 -3.88
N ALA A 130 11.63 13.08 -5.04
CA ALA A 130 11.26 11.70 -5.32
C ALA A 130 11.96 10.73 -4.35
N ARG A 131 13.28 10.86 -4.14
CA ARG A 131 14.03 10.04 -3.16
C ARG A 131 13.49 10.20 -1.75
N ARG A 132 13.29 11.43 -1.29
CA ARG A 132 12.74 11.70 0.05
C ARG A 132 11.37 11.05 0.23
N GLN A 133 10.50 11.16 -0.76
CA GLN A 133 9.16 10.56 -0.70
C GLN A 133 9.22 9.02 -0.66
N LEU A 134 10.10 8.40 -1.44
CA LEU A 134 10.33 6.96 -1.40
C LEU A 134 10.86 6.53 -0.03
N ASP A 135 11.84 7.26 0.55
CA ASP A 135 12.39 6.97 1.87
C ASP A 135 11.34 7.07 2.99
N GLU A 136 10.43 8.03 2.87
CA GLU A 136 9.29 8.15 3.79
C GLU A 136 8.36 6.94 3.70
N TRP A 137 8.00 6.51 2.48
CA TRP A 137 7.14 5.34 2.27
C TRP A 137 7.81 4.03 2.69
N MET A 138 9.10 3.85 2.38
CA MET A 138 9.86 2.64 2.74
C MET A 138 9.94 2.40 4.25
N LYS A 139 9.81 3.44 5.07
CA LYS A 139 9.80 3.37 6.54
C LYS A 139 8.41 3.13 7.14
N GLN A 140 7.36 3.30 6.34
CA GLN A 140 5.98 3.21 6.84
C GLN A 140 5.46 1.78 6.78
N ASP A 141 4.62 1.44 7.75
CA ASP A 141 3.86 0.20 7.76
C ASP A 141 2.43 0.49 7.25
N PHE A 142 2.18 0.14 5.97
CA PHE A 142 0.89 0.39 5.35
C PHE A 142 -0.24 -0.40 6.02
N SER A 143 0.04 -1.57 6.59
CA SER A 143 -0.95 -2.35 7.32
C SER A 143 -1.53 -1.58 8.49
N LYS A 144 -0.70 -0.81 9.18
CA LYS A 144 -1.11 0.08 10.28
C LYS A 144 -1.83 1.33 9.78
N LEU A 145 -1.38 1.91 8.68
CA LEU A 145 -2.00 3.11 8.12
C LEU A 145 -3.38 2.84 7.54
N ALA A 146 -3.54 1.74 6.79
CA ALA A 146 -4.77 1.40 6.09
C ALA A 146 -5.67 0.42 6.86
N GLY A 147 -5.12 -0.34 7.82
CA GLY A 147 -5.82 -1.45 8.47
C GLY A 147 -5.87 -2.71 7.60
N GLU A 148 -5.05 -2.77 6.55
CA GLU A 148 -4.96 -3.88 5.61
C GLU A 148 -3.84 -4.83 6.05
N VAL A 149 -4.16 -5.75 6.95
CA VAL A 149 -3.18 -6.58 7.69
C VAL A 149 -2.27 -7.42 6.79
N HIS A 150 -2.69 -7.76 5.58
CA HIS A 150 -1.89 -8.54 4.63
C HIS A 150 -0.63 -7.82 4.14
N TYR A 151 -0.58 -6.48 4.21
CA TYR A 151 0.63 -5.73 3.86
C TYR A 151 1.75 -5.84 4.91
N ALA A 152 1.46 -6.28 6.13
CA ALA A 152 2.46 -6.37 7.22
C ALA A 152 3.62 -7.32 6.91
N ARG A 153 3.41 -8.30 6.02
CA ARG A 153 4.42 -9.31 5.66
C ARG A 153 5.10 -9.06 4.32
N ILE A 154 4.73 -8.01 3.62
CA ILE A 154 5.32 -7.69 2.32
C ILE A 154 6.65 -6.97 2.56
N LYS A 155 7.74 -7.51 1.98
CA LYS A 155 9.06 -6.87 2.02
C LYS A 155 9.00 -5.51 1.31
N PRO A 156 9.42 -4.42 1.96
CA PRO A 156 9.53 -3.13 1.31
C PRO A 156 10.55 -3.15 0.16
N LEU A 157 10.10 -2.94 -1.06
CA LEU A 157 10.93 -2.75 -2.25
C LEU A 157 10.36 -1.60 -3.07
N ILE A 158 11.18 -1.05 -3.96
CA ILE A 158 10.81 -0.07 -4.99
C ILE A 158 10.94 -0.78 -6.34
N ILE A 159 9.88 -0.74 -7.15
CA ILE A 159 9.88 -1.28 -8.51
C ILE A 159 9.54 -0.18 -9.51
#